data_50b453243c7dd66c7f038653ddcf26a0
#
_entry.id   50b453243c7dd66c7f038653ddcf26a0
#
_cell.length_a   1.000
_cell.length_b   1.000
_cell.length_c   1.000
_cell.angle_alpha   90.00
_cell.angle_beta   90.00
_cell.angle_gamma   90.00
#
_symmetry.space_group_name_H-M   'P 1'
#
loop_
_entity.id
_entity.type
_entity.pdbx_description
1 polymer ?
#
loop_
_entity_poly.entity_id
_entity_poly.type
_entity_poly.pdbx_seq_one_letter_code
_entity_poly.pdbx_strand_id
1 'polypeptide(L)'
;MEFEGHPGQAVSERRIKRLVLRDVSGMLCSFRYAAATALARQVEIGRLGSETQDMSDRRAACWRLWISVAFLKGYLTSLGHLPLLPAPDEELQALLEIYLLHRAVEELGDHLATQPALAKPACEAILELLQPHPAA
;
A
#
# COMPACT_ATOMS: atom_id res chain seq x y z
N MET A 1 -11.86 -0.41 -22.16
CA MET A 1 -11.16 -1.03 -21.01
C MET A 1 -12.21 -1.66 -20.11
N GLU A 2 -12.42 -2.98 -20.24
CA GLU A 2 -13.48 -3.69 -19.52
C GLU A 2 -13.01 -4.00 -18.11
N PHE A 3 -13.38 -3.16 -17.16
CA PHE A 3 -13.20 -3.42 -15.73
C PHE A 3 -14.12 -4.50 -15.15
N GLU A 4 -14.91 -5.16 -15.99
CA GLU A 4 -15.96 -6.07 -15.54
C GLU A 4 -15.53 -7.55 -15.43
N GLY A 5 -14.27 -7.90 -15.59
CA GLY A 5 -13.81 -9.29 -15.52
C GLY A 5 -14.45 -10.19 -16.60
N HIS A 6 -13.90 -11.37 -16.84
CA HIS A 6 -14.44 -12.29 -17.84
C HIS A 6 -15.93 -12.60 -17.63
N PRO A 7 -16.77 -12.59 -18.69
CA PRO A 7 -18.21 -12.79 -18.61
C PRO A 7 -18.66 -14.13 -18.00
N GLY A 8 -17.75 -15.09 -17.81
CA GLY A 8 -18.04 -16.42 -17.26
C GLY A 8 -17.77 -16.60 -15.76
N GLN A 9 -17.24 -15.56 -15.05
CA GLN A 9 -17.00 -15.70 -13.63
C GLN A 9 -18.24 -15.33 -12.79
N ALA A 10 -18.55 -16.16 -11.78
CA ALA A 10 -19.64 -15.88 -10.87
C ALA A 10 -19.45 -14.52 -10.14
N VAL A 11 -20.53 -13.76 -9.95
CA VAL A 11 -20.50 -12.44 -9.28
C VAL A 11 -19.88 -12.54 -7.88
N SER A 12 -20.07 -13.68 -7.20
CA SER A 12 -19.46 -13.98 -5.90
C SER A 12 -17.93 -14.03 -5.95
N GLU A 13 -17.33 -14.65 -6.96
CA GLU A 13 -15.87 -14.74 -7.12
C GLU A 13 -15.24 -13.38 -7.38
N ARG A 14 -15.87 -12.56 -8.23
CA ARG A 14 -15.44 -11.17 -8.48
C ARG A 14 -15.47 -10.33 -7.21
N ARG A 15 -16.51 -10.51 -6.40
CA ARG A 15 -16.66 -9.80 -5.13
C ARG A 15 -15.60 -10.20 -4.12
N ILE A 16 -15.27 -11.49 -4.02
CA ILE A 16 -14.22 -12.00 -3.13
C ILE A 16 -12.84 -11.49 -3.58
N LYS A 17 -12.52 -11.53 -4.87
CA LYS A 17 -11.26 -11.00 -5.41
C LYS A 17 -11.06 -9.53 -5.07
N ARG A 18 -12.10 -8.70 -5.20
CA ARG A 18 -12.07 -7.28 -4.81
C ARG A 18 -11.82 -7.10 -3.32
N LEU A 19 -12.45 -7.91 -2.47
CA LEU A 19 -12.25 -7.84 -1.02
C LEU A 19 -10.80 -8.19 -0.63
N VAL A 20 -10.23 -9.23 -1.21
CA VAL A 20 -8.85 -9.65 -0.97
C VAL A 20 -7.85 -8.53 -1.26
N LEU A 21 -7.93 -7.90 -2.43
CA LEU A 21 -7.02 -6.82 -2.81
C LEU A 21 -7.23 -5.55 -1.98
N ARG A 22 -8.46 -5.27 -1.57
CA ARG A 22 -8.77 -4.17 -0.67
C ARG A 22 -8.12 -4.36 0.70
N ASP A 23 -8.19 -5.56 1.26
CA ASP A 23 -7.59 -5.89 2.55
C ASP A 23 -6.06 -5.83 2.48
N VAL A 24 -5.47 -6.37 1.41
CA VAL A 24 -4.02 -6.28 1.15
C VAL A 24 -3.57 -4.83 1.05
N SER A 25 -4.26 -4.00 0.26
CA SER A 25 -3.90 -2.58 0.12
C SER A 25 -4.01 -1.83 1.46
N GLY A 26 -5.04 -2.13 2.27
CA GLY A 26 -5.20 -1.58 3.61
C GLY A 26 -4.02 -1.92 4.53
N MET A 27 -3.54 -3.16 4.51
CA MET A 27 -2.35 -3.56 5.29
C MET A 27 -1.07 -2.87 4.83
N LEU A 28 -0.84 -2.76 3.52
CA LEU A 28 0.33 -2.06 2.98
C LEU A 28 0.33 -0.57 3.35
N CYS A 29 -0.82 0.09 3.31
CA CYS A 29 -0.98 1.45 3.80
C CYS A 29 -0.71 1.56 5.30
N SER A 30 -1.20 0.61 6.11
CA SER A 30 -0.96 0.57 7.56
C SER A 30 0.53 0.50 7.89
N PHE A 31 1.33 -0.24 7.13
CA PHE A 31 2.79 -0.27 7.32
C PHE A 31 3.44 1.09 7.02
N ARG A 32 2.94 1.83 6.04
CA ARG A 32 3.39 3.20 5.74
C ARG A 32 3.13 4.13 6.92
N TYR A 33 1.92 4.11 7.46
CA TYR A 33 1.55 4.95 8.60
C TYR A 33 2.33 4.57 9.86
N ALA A 34 2.55 3.29 10.12
CA ALA A 34 3.35 2.84 11.26
C ALA A 34 4.78 3.40 11.19
N ALA A 35 5.41 3.34 10.02
CA ALA A 35 6.75 3.90 9.82
C ALA A 35 6.76 5.43 10.01
N ALA A 36 5.81 6.15 9.41
CA ALA A 36 5.72 7.60 9.52
C ALA A 36 5.45 8.06 10.95
N THR A 37 4.52 7.39 11.66
CA THR A 37 4.19 7.71 13.06
C THR A 37 5.38 7.44 13.98
N ALA A 38 6.11 6.34 13.76
CA ALA A 38 7.31 6.04 14.53
C ALA A 38 8.39 7.10 14.37
N LEU A 39 8.62 7.58 13.15
CA LEU A 39 9.57 8.67 12.87
C LEU A 39 9.13 9.98 13.52
N ALA A 40 7.87 10.38 13.36
CA ALA A 40 7.32 11.60 13.96
C ALA A 40 7.52 11.59 15.48
N ARG A 41 7.23 10.45 16.13
CA ARG A 41 7.42 10.29 17.57
C ARG A 41 8.90 10.42 18.00
N GLN A 42 9.85 9.89 17.19
CA GLN A 42 11.28 10.05 17.49
C GLN A 42 11.74 11.51 17.41
N VAL A 43 11.18 12.28 16.49
CA VAL A 43 11.43 13.73 16.39
C VAL A 43 10.86 14.45 17.60
N GLU A 44 9.60 14.18 17.98
CA GLU A 44 8.95 14.81 19.14
C GLU A 44 9.71 14.63 20.46
N ILE A 45 10.24 13.43 20.69
CA ILE A 45 11.03 13.13 21.91
C ILE A 45 12.49 13.56 21.81
N GLY A 46 12.86 14.30 20.75
CA GLY A 46 14.20 14.85 20.58
C GLY A 46 15.33 13.83 20.35
N ARG A 47 14.98 12.61 19.95
CA ARG A 47 15.97 11.56 19.63
C ARG A 47 16.52 11.64 18.21
N LEU A 48 15.87 12.39 17.33
CA LEU A 48 16.32 12.62 15.96
C LEU A 48 16.62 14.10 15.76
N GLY A 49 17.89 14.41 15.54
CA GLY A 49 18.32 15.73 15.05
C GLY A 49 18.28 15.77 13.52
N SER A 50 18.41 16.97 12.95
CA SER A 50 18.36 17.19 11.50
C SER A 50 19.40 16.36 10.71
N GLU A 51 20.58 16.13 11.28
CA GLU A 51 21.64 15.34 10.64
C GLU A 51 21.36 13.83 10.60
N THR A 52 20.57 13.32 11.56
CA THR A 52 20.20 11.90 11.63
C THR A 52 18.87 11.58 10.98
N GLN A 53 18.11 12.60 10.57
CA GLN A 53 16.80 12.45 9.98
C GLN A 53 16.84 11.62 8.68
N ASP A 54 17.73 11.98 7.75
CA ASP A 54 17.86 11.30 6.44
C ASP A 54 18.16 9.80 6.58
N MET A 55 19.06 9.44 7.53
CA MET A 55 19.35 8.04 7.83
C MET A 55 18.13 7.30 8.41
N SER A 56 17.35 7.96 9.23
CA SER A 56 16.16 7.38 9.85
C SER A 56 15.04 7.21 8.86
N ASP A 57 14.87 8.16 7.95
CA ASP A 57 13.92 8.08 6.83
C ASP A 57 14.23 6.88 5.91
N ARG A 58 15.51 6.70 5.57
CA ARG A 58 15.97 5.54 4.78
C ARG A 58 15.73 4.21 5.50
N ARG A 59 15.98 4.14 6.80
CA ARG A 59 15.72 2.94 7.61
C ARG A 59 14.24 2.62 7.67
N ALA A 60 13.40 3.62 7.85
CA ALA A 60 11.94 3.46 7.86
C ALA A 60 11.42 2.99 6.49
N ALA A 61 11.94 3.55 5.39
CA ALA A 61 11.61 3.11 4.04
C ALA A 61 12.04 1.65 3.80
N CYS A 62 13.23 1.28 4.23
CA CYS A 62 13.74 -0.09 4.14
C CYS A 62 12.87 -1.06 4.97
N TRP A 63 12.54 -0.71 6.21
CA TRP A 63 11.65 -1.50 7.05
C TRP A 63 10.28 -1.69 6.40
N ARG A 64 9.68 -0.62 5.88
CA ARG A 64 8.40 -0.65 5.19
C ARG A 64 8.43 -1.60 3.99
N LEU A 65 9.49 -1.52 3.19
CA LEU A 65 9.67 -2.41 2.04
C LEU A 65 9.73 -3.88 2.48
N TRP A 66 10.59 -4.19 3.43
CA TRP A 66 10.78 -5.57 3.91
C TRP A 66 9.50 -6.16 4.52
N ILE A 67 8.79 -5.42 5.37
CA ILE A 67 7.56 -5.91 5.97
C ILE A 67 6.46 -6.10 4.92
N SER A 68 6.40 -5.22 3.91
CA SER A 68 5.45 -5.34 2.79
C SER A 68 5.72 -6.58 1.96
N VAL A 69 6.99 -6.85 1.62
CA VAL A 69 7.39 -8.05 0.87
C VAL A 69 7.12 -9.31 1.68
N ALA A 70 7.47 -9.33 2.96
CA ALA A 70 7.22 -10.47 3.84
C ALA A 70 5.73 -10.77 3.98
N PHE A 71 4.91 -9.72 4.15
CA PHE A 71 3.45 -9.83 4.22
C PHE A 71 2.87 -10.37 2.91
N LEU A 72 3.21 -9.76 1.77
CA LEU A 72 2.72 -10.19 0.47
C LEU A 72 3.11 -11.64 0.18
N LYS A 73 4.37 -12.00 0.42
CA LYS A 73 4.84 -13.38 0.23
C LYS A 73 4.07 -14.37 1.08
N GLY A 74 3.90 -14.09 2.38
CA GLY A 74 3.13 -14.94 3.29
C GLY A 74 1.66 -15.04 2.89
N TYR A 75 1.06 -13.90 2.53
CA TYR A 75 -0.33 -13.82 2.12
C TYR A 75 -0.60 -14.63 0.83
N LEU A 76 0.20 -14.40 -0.21
CA LEU A 76 0.08 -15.11 -1.49
C LEU A 76 0.33 -16.61 -1.32
N THR A 77 1.30 -17.00 -0.48
CA THR A 77 1.55 -18.42 -0.16
C THR A 77 0.35 -19.05 0.56
N SER A 78 -0.29 -18.33 1.47
CA SER A 78 -1.46 -18.82 2.22
C SER A 78 -2.70 -18.97 1.35
N LEU A 79 -2.86 -18.15 0.31
CA LEU A 79 -3.93 -18.28 -0.67
C LEU A 79 -3.77 -19.52 -1.54
N GLY A 80 -2.54 -20.00 -1.73
CA GLY A 80 -2.23 -21.21 -2.48
C GLY A 80 -2.77 -21.16 -3.92
N HIS A 81 -3.48 -22.20 -4.33
CA HIS A 81 -4.08 -22.32 -5.67
C HIS A 81 -5.53 -21.83 -5.75
N LEU A 82 -6.00 -21.09 -4.75
CA LEU A 82 -7.35 -20.54 -4.79
C LEU A 82 -7.45 -19.52 -5.94
N PRO A 83 -8.47 -19.58 -6.79
CA PRO A 83 -8.64 -18.67 -7.94
C PRO A 83 -9.14 -17.28 -7.49
N LEU A 84 -8.58 -16.78 -6.40
CA LEU A 84 -8.98 -15.51 -5.79
C LEU A 84 -8.25 -14.30 -6.36
N LEU A 85 -7.14 -14.54 -7.06
CA LEU A 85 -6.33 -13.49 -7.69
C LEU A 85 -6.27 -13.71 -9.21
N PRO A 86 -6.01 -12.66 -9.99
CA PRO A 86 -5.73 -12.79 -11.42
C PRO A 86 -4.55 -13.75 -11.66
N ALA A 87 -4.62 -14.53 -12.73
CA ALA A 87 -3.57 -15.49 -13.08
C ALA A 87 -2.30 -14.80 -13.67
N PRO A 88 -2.40 -13.71 -14.47
CA PRO A 88 -1.23 -12.96 -14.89
C PRO A 88 -0.73 -12.05 -13.78
N ASP A 89 0.57 -12.12 -13.46
CA ASP A 89 1.19 -11.26 -12.44
C ASP A 89 1.05 -9.76 -12.77
N GLU A 90 1.09 -9.39 -14.04
CA GLU A 90 0.91 -8.01 -14.51
C GLU A 90 -0.49 -7.46 -14.19
N GLU A 91 -1.54 -8.29 -14.35
CA GLU A 91 -2.90 -7.89 -14.01
C GLU A 91 -3.07 -7.74 -12.49
N LEU A 92 -2.47 -8.64 -11.73
CA LEU A 92 -2.46 -8.56 -10.26
C LEU A 92 -1.77 -7.29 -9.78
N GLN A 93 -0.60 -6.98 -10.36
CA GLN A 93 0.15 -5.76 -10.04
C GLN A 93 -0.68 -4.51 -10.34
N ALA A 94 -1.23 -4.40 -11.55
CA ALA A 94 -2.04 -3.27 -11.96
C ALA A 94 -3.27 -3.06 -11.04
N LEU A 95 -3.95 -4.13 -10.69
CA LEU A 95 -5.09 -4.07 -9.77
C LEU A 95 -4.66 -3.65 -8.36
N LEU A 96 -3.56 -4.18 -7.85
CA LEU A 96 -3.05 -3.80 -6.54
C LEU A 96 -2.66 -2.30 -6.50
N GLU A 97 -2.02 -1.80 -7.54
CA GLU A 97 -1.69 -0.37 -7.67
C GLU A 97 -2.94 0.52 -7.68
N ILE A 98 -4.01 0.11 -8.38
CA ILE A 98 -5.30 0.82 -8.38
C ILE A 98 -5.89 0.85 -6.97
N TYR A 99 -5.90 -0.27 -6.24
CA TYR A 99 -6.42 -0.32 -4.88
C TYR A 99 -5.57 0.49 -3.89
N LEU A 100 -4.25 0.47 -4.04
CA LEU A 100 -3.33 1.29 -3.24
C LEU A 100 -3.56 2.79 -3.49
N LEU A 101 -3.70 3.19 -4.74
CA LEU A 101 -3.99 4.58 -5.11
C LEU A 101 -5.34 5.03 -4.55
N HIS A 102 -6.39 4.21 -4.75
CA HIS A 102 -7.71 4.49 -4.20
C HIS A 102 -7.65 4.67 -2.68
N ARG A 103 -6.99 3.76 -1.98
CA ARG A 103 -6.82 3.82 -0.53
C ARG A 103 -6.07 5.08 -0.09
N ALA A 104 -4.97 5.42 -0.76
CA ALA A 104 -4.19 6.61 -0.44
C ALA A 104 -4.98 7.91 -0.64
N VAL A 105 -5.85 7.98 -1.66
CA VAL A 105 -6.73 9.13 -1.89
C VAL A 105 -7.82 9.23 -0.83
N GLU A 106 -8.45 8.11 -0.44
CA GLU A 106 -9.43 8.08 0.66
C GLU A 106 -8.79 8.58 1.97
N GLU A 107 -7.63 8.03 2.33
CA GLU A 107 -6.89 8.40 3.55
C GLU A 107 -6.44 9.86 3.54
N LEU A 108 -6.01 10.38 2.38
CA LEU A 108 -5.69 11.80 2.24
C LEU A 108 -6.90 12.68 2.55
N GLY A 109 -8.07 12.34 2.00
CA GLY A 109 -9.30 13.07 2.27
C GLY A 109 -9.67 13.06 3.76
N ASP A 110 -9.63 11.89 4.38
CA ASP A 110 -9.93 11.72 5.81
C ASP A 110 -8.96 12.49 6.70
N HIS A 111 -7.66 12.42 6.41
CA HIS A 111 -6.63 13.13 7.20
C HIS A 111 -6.70 14.63 7.04
N LEU A 112 -6.96 15.15 5.84
CA LEU A 112 -7.15 16.59 5.65
C LEU A 112 -8.32 17.14 6.47
N ALA A 113 -9.36 16.33 6.66
CA ALA A 113 -10.53 16.72 7.44
C ALA A 113 -10.33 16.57 8.97
N THR A 114 -9.55 15.57 9.40
CA THR A 114 -9.48 15.17 10.83
C THR A 114 -8.12 15.40 11.47
N GLN A 115 -7.03 15.05 10.77
CA GLN A 115 -5.66 15.05 11.28
C GLN A 115 -4.66 15.45 10.19
N PRO A 116 -4.57 16.74 9.81
CA PRO A 116 -3.74 17.20 8.68
C PRO A 116 -2.25 16.80 8.78
N ALA A 117 -1.73 16.59 9.98
CA ALA A 117 -0.35 16.13 10.19
C ALA A 117 -0.08 14.73 9.59
N LEU A 118 -1.11 13.91 9.44
CA LEU A 118 -1.02 12.57 8.84
C LEU A 118 -1.27 12.57 7.32
N ALA A 119 -1.57 13.70 6.71
CA ALA A 119 -1.78 13.80 5.27
C ALA A 119 -0.49 13.55 4.45
N LYS A 120 0.67 13.88 5.00
CA LYS A 120 1.97 13.72 4.33
C LYS A 120 2.24 12.29 3.84
N PRO A 121 2.10 11.23 4.66
CA PRO A 121 2.29 9.84 4.20
C PRO A 121 1.37 9.44 3.05
N ALA A 122 0.13 9.92 3.02
CA ALA A 122 -0.81 9.66 1.94
C ALA A 122 -0.39 10.37 0.64
N CYS A 123 0.04 11.63 0.73
CA CYS A 123 0.58 12.37 -0.43
C CYS A 123 1.82 11.68 -1.00
N GLU A 124 2.75 11.25 -0.16
CA GLU A 124 3.95 10.53 -0.59
C GLU A 124 3.58 9.20 -1.27
N ALA A 125 2.58 8.46 -0.77
CA ALA A 125 2.08 7.25 -1.39
C ALA A 125 1.54 7.50 -2.80
N ILE A 126 0.74 8.54 -2.97
CA ILE A 126 0.19 8.92 -4.28
C ILE A 126 1.31 9.28 -5.25
N LEU A 127 2.27 10.09 -4.82
CA LEU A 127 3.40 10.49 -5.65
C LEU A 127 4.27 9.29 -6.06
N GLU A 128 4.54 8.35 -5.16
CA GLU A 128 5.27 7.12 -5.48
C GLU A 128 4.54 6.27 -6.53
N LEU A 129 3.21 6.09 -6.38
CA LEU A 129 2.40 5.28 -7.29
C LEU A 129 2.23 5.91 -8.69
N LEU A 130 2.33 7.24 -8.78
CA LEU A 130 2.24 7.96 -10.05
C LEU A 130 3.59 8.10 -10.78
N GLN A 131 4.70 7.69 -10.15
CA GLN A 131 6.00 7.68 -10.83
C GLN A 131 6.05 6.56 -11.87
N PRO A 132 6.54 6.85 -13.09
CA PRO A 132 6.70 5.80 -14.08
C PRO A 132 7.66 4.72 -13.54
N HIS A 133 7.21 3.48 -13.56
CA HIS A 133 8.09 2.35 -13.26
C HIS A 133 9.20 2.30 -14.31
N PRO A 134 10.47 2.15 -13.91
CA PRO A 134 11.50 1.89 -14.90
C PRO A 134 11.11 0.61 -15.64
N ALA A 135 11.00 0.72 -16.98
CA ALA A 135 10.74 -0.44 -17.81
C ALA A 135 11.83 -1.50 -17.53
N ALA A 136 11.37 -2.70 -17.18
CA ALA A 136 12.26 -3.82 -16.94
C ALA A 136 12.96 -4.26 -18.24
#